data_17e575d36f579fd7a0c309a5c3767d32
#
_entry.id   17e575d36f579fd7a0c309a5c3767d32
#
_cell.length_a   1.000
_cell.length_b   1.000
_cell.length_c   1.000
_cell.angle_alpha   90.00
_cell.angle_beta   90.00
_cell.angle_gamma   90.00
#
_symmetry.space_group_name_H-M   'P 1'
#
loop_
_entity.id
_entity.type
_entity.pdbx_description
1 polymer ?
#
loop_
_entity_poly.entity_id
_entity_poly.type
_entity_poly.pdbx_seq_one_letter_code
_entity_poly.pdbx_strand_id
1 'polypeptide(L)'
;MTIEKVNKDFNQIIEQNGFINTGAKTPTGCEVYCREWNRKVQVAWYGESTDTLEIKIWISYGIPMVWVICNGRIEDRIRDYSSPKRAMNAIKEIVRCAGLEM
;
A
#
# COMPACT_ATOMS: atom_id res chain seq x y z
N MET A 1 -17.55 19.58 -1.19
CA MET A 1 -17.16 18.17 -1.08
C MET A 1 -16.87 17.85 0.37
N THR A 2 -17.49 16.84 0.90
CA THR A 2 -17.27 16.44 2.29
C THR A 2 -16.06 15.49 2.39
N ILE A 3 -15.43 15.46 3.56
CA ILE A 3 -14.32 14.52 3.84
C ILE A 3 -14.78 13.06 3.63
N GLU A 4 -16.01 12.74 4.02
CA GLU A 4 -16.58 11.40 3.83
C GLU A 4 -16.65 10.98 2.36
N LYS A 5 -17.04 11.89 1.47
CA LYS A 5 -17.09 11.62 0.04
C LYS A 5 -15.69 11.39 -0.54
N VAL A 6 -14.74 12.21 -0.15
CA VAL A 6 -13.33 12.06 -0.56
C VAL A 6 -12.79 10.72 -0.12
N ASN A 7 -13.04 10.32 1.12
CA ASN A 7 -12.59 9.03 1.65
C ASN A 7 -13.25 7.86 0.90
N LYS A 8 -14.52 7.97 0.56
CA LYS A 8 -15.23 6.94 -0.20
C LYS A 8 -14.63 6.76 -1.59
N ASP A 9 -14.36 7.86 -2.29
CA ASP A 9 -13.74 7.82 -3.63
C ASP A 9 -12.34 7.21 -3.56
N PHE A 10 -11.58 7.53 -2.53
CA PHE A 10 -10.28 6.94 -2.25
C PHE A 10 -10.35 5.43 -2.05
N ASN A 11 -11.24 4.99 -1.17
CA ASN A 11 -11.41 3.58 -0.86
C ASN A 11 -11.78 2.79 -2.12
N GLN A 12 -12.61 3.36 -2.96
CA GLN A 12 -13.00 2.74 -4.22
C GLN A 12 -11.80 2.53 -5.15
N ILE A 13 -10.94 3.55 -5.30
CA ILE A 13 -9.72 3.46 -6.12
C ILE A 13 -8.75 2.43 -5.54
N ILE A 14 -8.59 2.39 -4.21
CA ILE A 14 -7.73 1.44 -3.51
C ILE A 14 -8.22 0.01 -3.76
N GLU A 15 -9.50 -0.24 -3.60
CA GLU A 15 -10.09 -1.58 -3.83
C GLU A 15 -9.98 -2.02 -5.29
N GLN A 16 -10.17 -1.10 -6.24
CA GLN A 16 -10.03 -1.37 -7.67
C GLN A 16 -8.61 -1.80 -8.05
N ASN A 17 -7.62 -1.42 -7.27
CA ASN A 17 -6.22 -1.78 -7.48
C ASN A 17 -5.76 -3.00 -6.66
N GLY A 18 -6.70 -3.78 -6.16
CA GLY A 18 -6.43 -5.06 -5.51
C GLY A 18 -6.04 -4.96 -4.04
N PHE A 19 -6.24 -3.82 -3.41
CA PHE A 19 -6.03 -3.67 -1.96
C PHE A 19 -7.24 -4.20 -1.20
N ILE A 20 -6.98 -4.87 -0.11
CA ILE A 20 -8.00 -5.52 0.73
C ILE A 20 -8.07 -4.79 2.06
N ASN A 21 -9.30 -4.51 2.51
CA ASN A 21 -9.52 -4.00 3.86
C ASN A 21 -9.11 -5.08 4.87
N THR A 22 -8.11 -4.77 5.69
CA THR A 22 -7.55 -5.72 6.65
C THR A 22 -8.43 -5.93 7.89
N GLY A 23 -9.45 -5.10 8.09
CA GLY A 23 -10.24 -5.08 9.32
C GLY A 23 -9.55 -4.34 10.46
N ALA A 24 -8.28 -3.99 10.31
CA ALA A 24 -7.57 -3.19 11.30
C ALA A 24 -7.91 -1.70 11.13
N LYS A 25 -7.78 -0.96 12.23
CA LYS A 25 -7.97 0.49 12.23
C LYS A 25 -6.79 1.16 12.89
N THR A 26 -6.47 2.37 12.43
CA THR A 26 -5.48 3.22 13.09
C THR A 26 -6.04 3.70 14.44
N PRO A 27 -5.19 4.23 15.34
CA PRO A 27 -5.67 4.81 16.60
C PRO A 27 -6.75 5.90 16.43
N THR A 28 -6.76 6.57 15.27
CA THR A 28 -7.77 7.59 14.94
C THR A 28 -9.00 7.04 14.23
N GLY A 29 -9.09 5.71 14.05
CA GLY A 29 -10.26 5.04 13.48
C GLY A 29 -10.27 4.91 11.97
N CYS A 30 -9.15 5.14 11.29
CA CYS A 30 -9.05 5.00 9.84
C CYS A 30 -8.92 3.52 9.45
N GLU A 31 -9.68 3.07 8.45
CA GLU A 31 -9.57 1.73 7.92
C GLU A 31 -8.24 1.54 7.18
N VAL A 32 -7.56 0.43 7.43
CA VAL A 32 -6.28 0.10 6.82
C VAL A 32 -6.48 -0.92 5.71
N TYR A 33 -6.04 -0.57 4.52
CA TYR A 33 -6.02 -1.45 3.35
C TYR A 33 -4.60 -1.95 3.11
N CYS A 34 -4.48 -3.15 2.57
CA CYS A 34 -3.18 -3.77 2.34
C CYS A 34 -3.19 -4.56 1.04
N ARG A 35 -2.07 -4.57 0.37
CA ARG A 35 -1.77 -5.51 -0.71
C ARG A 35 -0.36 -6.04 -0.53
N GLU A 36 -0.20 -7.34 -0.76
CA GLU A 36 1.06 -8.04 -0.56
C GLU A 36 1.47 -8.74 -1.85
N TRP A 37 2.76 -8.66 -2.16
CA TRP A 37 3.40 -9.38 -3.24
C TRP A 37 4.47 -10.28 -2.67
N ASN A 38 4.46 -11.54 -3.08
CA ASN A 38 5.46 -12.52 -2.68
C ASN A 38 6.21 -13.00 -3.92
N ARG A 39 7.52 -12.97 -3.86
CA ARG A 39 8.39 -13.43 -4.94
C ARG A 39 9.42 -14.40 -4.39
N LYS A 40 9.53 -15.56 -5.02
CA LYS A 40 10.59 -16.51 -4.71
C LYS A 40 11.89 -16.02 -5.34
N VAL A 41 12.94 -15.97 -4.54
CA VAL A 41 14.30 -15.62 -4.97
C VAL A 41 15.24 -16.75 -4.66
N GLN A 42 16.18 -16.99 -5.57
CA GLN A 42 17.24 -17.98 -5.37
C GLN A 42 18.32 -17.34 -4.50
N VAL A 43 18.59 -17.97 -3.36
CA VAL A 43 19.69 -17.57 -2.49
C VAL A 43 20.78 -18.61 -2.64
N ALA A 44 21.99 -18.18 -3.01
CA ALA A 44 23.07 -19.02 -3.51
C ALA A 44 23.36 -20.30 -2.71
N TRP A 45 23.27 -20.25 -1.40
CA TRP A 45 23.61 -21.39 -0.54
C TRP A 45 22.43 -22.07 0.11
N TYR A 46 21.31 -21.38 0.19
CA TYR A 46 20.17 -21.78 1.00
C TYR A 46 18.97 -22.27 0.18
N GLY A 47 19.10 -22.28 -1.13
CA GLY A 47 17.99 -22.61 -2.01
C GLY A 47 17.05 -21.44 -2.23
N GLU A 48 15.75 -21.64 -2.03
CA GLU A 48 14.76 -20.60 -2.26
C GLU A 48 14.43 -19.84 -0.97
N SER A 49 14.30 -18.53 -1.12
CA SER A 49 13.74 -17.64 -0.11
C SER A 49 12.57 -16.87 -0.71
N THR A 50 11.71 -16.28 0.12
CA THR A 50 10.59 -15.47 -0.33
C THR A 50 10.82 -14.03 0.06
N ASP A 51 10.86 -13.13 -0.95
CA ASP A 51 10.80 -11.70 -0.71
C ASP A 51 9.35 -11.27 -0.69
N THR A 52 8.99 -10.50 0.32
CA THR A 52 7.64 -9.97 0.50
C THR A 52 7.67 -8.45 0.45
N LEU A 53 6.87 -7.88 -0.46
CA LEU A 53 6.54 -6.47 -0.47
C LEU A 53 5.11 -6.32 0.01
N GLU A 54 4.91 -5.51 1.02
CA GLU A 54 3.58 -5.16 1.52
C GLU A 54 3.40 -3.65 1.47
N ILE A 55 2.27 -3.21 0.96
CA ILE A 55 1.92 -1.80 0.98
C ILE A 55 0.64 -1.65 1.77
N LYS A 56 0.70 -0.86 2.83
CA LYS A 56 -0.46 -0.48 3.64
C LYS A 56 -0.84 0.95 3.30
N ILE A 57 -2.14 1.18 3.14
CA ILE A 57 -2.67 2.50 2.84
C ILE A 57 -3.91 2.77 3.68
N TRP A 58 -4.01 3.97 4.21
CA TRP A 58 -5.21 4.47 4.88
C TRP A 58 -5.35 5.96 4.61
N ILE A 59 -6.54 6.49 4.81
CA ILE A 59 -6.84 7.89 4.57
C ILE A 59 -7.02 8.60 5.89
N SER A 60 -6.15 9.56 6.19
CA SER A 60 -6.22 10.37 7.39
C SER A 60 -6.53 11.81 6.99
N TYR A 61 -7.71 12.30 7.38
CA TYR A 61 -8.17 13.65 7.03
C TYR A 61 -8.07 13.97 5.53
N GLY A 62 -8.44 12.99 4.68
CA GLY A 62 -8.38 13.13 3.24
C GLY A 62 -6.99 13.00 2.62
N ILE A 63 -5.97 12.74 3.43
CA ILE A 63 -4.59 12.57 2.98
C ILE A 63 -4.24 11.07 3.00
N PRO A 64 -3.80 10.50 1.88
CA PRO A 64 -3.36 9.11 1.87
C PRO A 64 -2.05 8.94 2.62
N MET A 65 -2.05 7.97 3.51
CA MET A 65 -0.88 7.55 4.27
C MET A 65 -0.45 6.20 3.71
N VAL A 66 0.77 6.11 3.21
CA VAL A 66 1.29 4.90 2.56
C VAL A 66 2.52 4.40 3.30
N TRP A 67 2.49 3.15 3.71
CA TRP A 67 3.66 2.47 4.26
C TRP A 67 4.13 1.39 3.30
N VAL A 68 5.42 1.44 2.98
CA VAL A 68 6.10 0.43 2.16
C VAL A 68 6.87 -0.47 3.10
N ILE A 69 6.53 -1.76 3.11
CA ILE A 69 7.10 -2.74 4.03
C ILE A 69 7.76 -3.84 3.20
N CYS A 70 9.05 -4.05 3.40
CA CYS A 70 9.81 -5.09 2.73
C CYS A 70 10.29 -6.13 3.75
N ASN A 71 9.87 -7.37 3.58
CA ASN A 71 10.22 -8.49 4.48
C ASN A 71 9.98 -8.17 5.96
N GLY A 72 8.84 -7.54 6.24
CA GLY A 72 8.43 -7.16 7.59
C GLY A 72 9.05 -5.88 8.13
N ARG A 73 9.90 -5.21 7.33
CA ARG A 73 10.52 -3.94 7.72
C ARG A 73 9.85 -2.77 7.03
N ILE A 74 9.54 -1.72 7.77
CA ILE A 74 9.04 -0.48 7.20
C ILE A 74 10.20 0.25 6.53
N GLU A 75 10.21 0.28 5.20
CA GLU A 75 11.24 0.95 4.41
C GLU A 75 10.90 2.40 4.11
N ASP A 76 9.62 2.72 3.99
CA ASP A 76 9.20 4.08 3.70
C ASP A 76 7.81 4.37 4.26
N ARG A 77 7.59 5.63 4.60
CA ARG A 77 6.31 6.17 5.05
C ARG A 77 6.03 7.44 4.28
N ILE A 78 5.02 7.41 3.44
CA ILE A 78 4.72 8.52 2.54
C ILE A 78 3.36 9.10 2.90
N ARG A 79 3.27 10.43 2.97
CA ARG A 79 2.04 11.12 3.38
C ARG A 79 1.76 12.41 2.63
N ASP A 80 2.38 12.63 1.49
CA ASP A 80 2.30 13.91 0.78
C ASP A 80 1.61 13.82 -0.57
N TYR A 81 0.65 12.91 -0.70
CA TYR A 81 -0.08 12.80 -1.94
C TYR A 81 -1.31 13.71 -1.95
N SER A 82 -1.39 14.57 -2.95
CA SER A 82 -2.48 15.53 -3.07
C SER A 82 -3.78 14.92 -3.65
N SER A 83 -3.74 13.69 -4.12
CA SER A 83 -4.92 12.99 -4.63
C SER A 83 -4.75 11.47 -4.57
N PRO A 84 -5.89 10.71 -4.56
CA PRO A 84 -5.85 9.25 -4.62
C PRO A 84 -5.12 8.72 -5.84
N LYS A 85 -5.35 9.36 -6.97
CA LYS A 85 -4.73 8.96 -8.24
C LYS A 85 -3.21 9.11 -8.20
N ARG A 86 -2.71 10.18 -7.61
CA ARG A 86 -1.27 10.40 -7.44
C ARG A 86 -0.64 9.37 -6.51
N ALA A 87 -1.30 9.10 -5.38
CA ALA A 87 -0.86 8.07 -4.45
C ALA A 87 -0.80 6.71 -5.13
N MET A 88 -1.82 6.35 -5.89
CA MET A 88 -1.86 5.08 -6.60
C MET A 88 -0.80 5.00 -7.70
N ASN A 89 -0.56 6.08 -8.43
CA ASN A 89 0.51 6.12 -9.44
C ASN A 89 1.90 5.94 -8.81
N ALA A 90 2.14 6.54 -7.65
CA ALA A 90 3.38 6.36 -6.91
C ALA A 90 3.55 4.91 -6.42
N ILE A 91 2.48 4.28 -5.94
CA ILE A 91 2.49 2.87 -5.55
C ILE A 91 2.81 1.98 -6.75
N LYS A 92 2.20 2.23 -7.90
CA LYS A 92 2.48 1.48 -9.14
C LYS A 92 3.95 1.58 -9.52
N GLU A 93 4.55 2.75 -9.39
CA GLU A 93 5.96 2.96 -9.68
C GLU A 93 6.86 2.20 -8.69
N ILE A 94 6.53 2.20 -7.41
CA ILE A 94 7.25 1.44 -6.39
C ILE A 94 7.20 -0.06 -6.72
N VAL A 95 6.04 -0.58 -7.05
CA VAL A 95 5.84 -1.99 -7.41
C VAL A 95 6.61 -2.34 -8.67
N ARG A 96 6.59 -1.47 -9.69
CA ARG A 96 7.34 -1.66 -10.92
C ARG A 96 8.85 -1.68 -10.68
N CYS A 97 9.36 -0.77 -9.86
CA CYS A 97 10.79 -0.71 -9.50
C CYS A 97 11.24 -1.94 -8.72
N ALA A 98 10.35 -2.60 -8.01
CA ALA A 98 10.62 -3.87 -7.33
C ALA A 98 10.58 -5.08 -8.29
N GLY A 99 10.30 -4.87 -9.57
CA GLY A 99 10.18 -5.94 -10.56
C GLY A 99 8.86 -6.72 -10.47
N LEU A 100 7.84 -6.12 -9.89
CA LEU A 100 6.53 -6.72 -9.69
C LEU A 100 5.47 -6.03 -10.56
N GLU A 101 4.29 -6.63 -10.64
CA GLU A 101 3.16 -6.08 -11.39
C GLU A 101 1.95 -5.86 -10.45
N MET A 102 1.22 -4.79 -10.72
CA MET A 102 -0.05 -4.52 -10.01
C MET A 102 -1.15 -5.51 -10.54
#